data_03e0ad44d6234b6063e539642d8770d5
#
_entry.id   03e0ad44d6234b6063e539642d8770d5
#
_cell.length_a   1.000
_cell.length_b   1.000
_cell.length_c   1.000
_cell.angle_alpha   90.00
_cell.angle_beta   90.00
_cell.angle_gamma   90.00
#
_symmetry.space_group_name_H-M   'P 1'
#
loop_
_entity.id
_entity.type
_entity.pdbx_description
1 polymer ?
#
loop_
_entity_poly.entity_id
_entity_poly.type
_entity_poly.pdbx_seq_one_letter_code
_entity_poly.pdbx_strand_id
1 'polypeptide(L)'
;MKHTVERAVLRVALILLLGTVAQPVSRKLEARQHWWDLAQNELAAALNVRDNWNVAKNVIMFLGDGMGITANTAARIFKGQKMGMNGEEGYLTWERFPNAALLKTYNVDKQVPDSAATATAYLCGIKTNYYTLGVDPMVTLGDCAAGRNPLYHTPSILQWAQEAGKDTGIVTTTRITHATPGATYAHSAHRDWECDGNLGTMGIGCKDIADQLVHDNPGKYIKVILGGGRQAFGAGLGNELNTTCIRKDGRNLTQEWLDDKKLRGASASYVTNYGELSDIDPDETDYLLGLFADSHNPFEVDRLVGPNGSPSLKDMALKALKLLKKSENGFFLLVEGGRIDHALHDNLPHRALEEAIALDSAVAAVLKEVDMEETLVVVTADHSHVMTMNGYPDRGNDILGLVSDLSEIDNLPYTTLMFTNGPGYNYSVVEDKVVRHDPSTVNTKHIDYRSQAAVPTPPISETHGGEDVAIWAVGPMAHLFHRTHEQNYVAHAMAYSACIGPSAKNCQRPSHATFTRGPLAKPSVREPGSGRGSGEPKFPTLSPVLQQLLDDNQQKIVTALGTETVKSFSNTADVQELLGRSALPHSM
;
A
#
# COMPACT_ATOMS: atom_id res chain seq x y z
N MET A 1 -38.27 -50.65 27.44
CA MET A 1 -36.83 -50.29 27.33
C MET A 1 -36.24 -50.47 25.92
N LYS A 2 -36.56 -51.52 25.12
CA LYS A 2 -35.99 -51.68 23.76
C LYS A 2 -36.42 -50.58 22.78
N HIS A 3 -37.68 -50.14 22.76
CA HIS A 3 -38.16 -49.08 21.84
C HIS A 3 -37.65 -47.66 22.16
N THR A 4 -37.16 -47.40 23.36
CA THR A 4 -36.61 -46.08 23.74
C THR A 4 -35.15 -45.94 23.31
N VAL A 5 -34.40 -47.06 23.30
CA VAL A 5 -32.99 -47.07 22.85
C VAL A 5 -32.90 -46.99 21.33
N GLU A 6 -33.78 -47.66 20.57
CA GLU A 6 -33.82 -47.57 19.12
C GLU A 6 -34.14 -46.13 18.61
N ARG A 7 -35.08 -45.43 19.29
CA ARG A 7 -35.39 -44.03 18.96
C ARG A 7 -34.27 -43.05 19.32
N ALA A 8 -33.48 -43.36 20.37
CA ALA A 8 -32.32 -42.55 20.73
C ALA A 8 -31.16 -42.74 19.73
N VAL A 9 -30.90 -43.99 19.31
CA VAL A 9 -29.86 -44.31 18.32
C VAL A 9 -30.21 -43.74 16.95
N LEU A 10 -31.50 -43.80 16.51
CA LEU A 10 -31.94 -43.18 15.26
C LEU A 10 -31.82 -41.64 15.27
N ARG A 11 -32.08 -40.99 16.42
CA ARG A 11 -31.91 -39.54 16.56
C ARG A 11 -30.43 -39.11 16.56
N VAL A 12 -29.54 -39.86 17.17
CA VAL A 12 -28.10 -39.59 17.16
C VAL A 12 -27.52 -39.87 15.77
N ALA A 13 -27.95 -40.92 15.07
CA ALA A 13 -27.55 -41.18 13.69
C ALA A 13 -28.06 -40.09 12.72
N LEU A 14 -29.27 -39.55 12.93
CA LEU A 14 -29.82 -38.45 12.12
C LEU A 14 -29.10 -37.11 12.40
N ILE A 15 -28.66 -36.89 13.64
CA ILE A 15 -27.86 -35.69 14.01
C ILE A 15 -26.43 -35.81 13.48
N LEU A 16 -25.85 -37.00 13.44
CA LEU A 16 -24.52 -37.25 12.86
C LEU A 16 -24.52 -37.20 11.31
N LEU A 17 -25.66 -37.54 10.68
CA LEU A 17 -25.83 -37.38 9.22
C LEU A 17 -26.15 -35.93 8.78
N LEU A 18 -26.62 -35.08 9.69
CA LEU A 18 -26.84 -33.66 9.42
C LEU A 18 -25.62 -32.77 9.76
N GLY A 19 -24.56 -33.36 10.34
CA GLY A 19 -23.40 -32.66 10.89
C GLY A 19 -22.17 -32.54 9.98
N THR A 20 -22.16 -33.10 8.76
CA THR A 20 -20.98 -33.02 7.86
C THR A 20 -21.34 -32.97 6.38
N VAL A 21 -22.34 -32.19 6.02
CA VAL A 21 -22.41 -31.68 4.68
C VAL A 21 -22.10 -30.18 4.83
N ALA A 22 -20.83 -29.84 4.72
CA ALA A 22 -20.48 -28.50 4.21
C ALA A 22 -21.27 -28.41 2.91
N GLN A 23 -22.36 -27.64 2.93
CA GLN A 23 -23.10 -27.35 1.70
C GLN A 23 -22.10 -26.73 0.76
N PRO A 24 -21.88 -27.28 -0.45
CA PRO A 24 -21.20 -26.50 -1.47
C PRO A 24 -21.98 -25.18 -1.55
N VAL A 25 -21.28 -24.06 -1.38
CA VAL A 25 -21.85 -22.73 -1.64
C VAL A 25 -22.56 -22.86 -2.97
N SER A 26 -23.89 -22.80 -2.93
CA SER A 26 -24.72 -22.96 -4.11
C SER A 26 -24.17 -21.97 -5.14
N ARG A 27 -23.53 -22.45 -6.22
CA ARG A 27 -23.26 -21.63 -7.39
C ARG A 27 -24.62 -21.15 -7.88
N LYS A 28 -25.11 -20.03 -7.34
CA LYS A 28 -26.17 -19.29 -7.99
C LYS A 28 -25.62 -18.98 -9.37
N LEU A 29 -26.18 -19.64 -10.38
CA LEU A 29 -25.95 -19.25 -11.76
C LEU A 29 -26.36 -17.78 -11.85
N GLU A 30 -25.37 -16.91 -11.80
CA GLU A 30 -25.56 -15.46 -11.93
C GLU A 30 -26.04 -15.22 -13.34
N ALA A 31 -27.30 -14.92 -13.50
CA ALA A 31 -27.93 -14.68 -14.79
C ALA A 31 -27.29 -13.44 -15.45
N ARG A 32 -27.34 -13.36 -16.78
CA ARG A 32 -26.92 -12.18 -17.55
C ARG A 32 -27.43 -10.87 -16.92
N GLN A 33 -28.63 -10.88 -16.39
CA GLN A 33 -29.25 -9.70 -15.78
C GLN A 33 -28.51 -9.23 -14.54
N HIS A 34 -27.99 -10.14 -13.69
CA HIS A 34 -27.20 -9.78 -12.52
C HIS A 34 -25.96 -8.96 -12.93
N TRP A 35 -25.20 -9.42 -13.91
CA TRP A 35 -24.00 -8.71 -14.38
C TRP A 35 -24.33 -7.38 -15.04
N TRP A 36 -25.45 -7.34 -15.76
CA TRP A 36 -25.94 -6.11 -16.36
C TRP A 36 -26.31 -5.09 -15.29
N ASP A 37 -27.09 -5.49 -14.30
CA ASP A 37 -27.54 -4.61 -13.21
C ASP A 37 -26.37 -4.10 -12.38
N LEU A 38 -25.38 -4.96 -12.08
CA LEU A 38 -24.15 -4.59 -11.39
C LEU A 38 -23.40 -3.48 -12.16
N ALA A 39 -23.15 -3.69 -13.45
CA ALA A 39 -22.45 -2.72 -14.28
C ALA A 39 -23.22 -1.39 -14.41
N GLN A 40 -24.57 -1.42 -14.53
CA GLN A 40 -25.40 -0.20 -14.56
C GLN A 40 -25.38 0.55 -13.23
N ASN A 41 -25.37 -0.16 -12.12
CA ASN A 41 -25.27 0.47 -10.79
C ASN A 41 -23.89 1.14 -10.59
N GLU A 42 -22.81 0.49 -10.98
CA GLU A 42 -21.46 1.07 -10.95
C GLU A 42 -21.33 2.29 -11.85
N LEU A 43 -21.88 2.21 -13.08
CA LEU A 43 -21.92 3.35 -14.01
C LEU A 43 -22.71 4.52 -13.42
N ALA A 44 -23.87 4.25 -12.82
CA ALA A 44 -24.67 5.27 -12.19
C ALA A 44 -23.93 5.92 -10.99
N ALA A 45 -23.22 5.13 -10.19
CA ALA A 45 -22.39 5.64 -9.10
C ALA A 45 -21.26 6.53 -9.63
N ALA A 46 -20.55 6.10 -10.68
CA ALA A 46 -19.48 6.87 -11.30
C ALA A 46 -19.97 8.21 -11.90
N LEU A 47 -21.15 8.23 -12.53
CA LEU A 47 -21.76 9.45 -13.07
C LEU A 47 -22.20 10.44 -11.98
N ASN A 48 -22.38 9.99 -10.75
CA ASN A 48 -22.75 10.83 -9.60
C ASN A 48 -21.53 11.36 -8.83
N VAL A 49 -20.32 10.92 -9.13
CA VAL A 49 -19.09 11.45 -8.51
C VAL A 49 -18.97 12.94 -8.80
N ARG A 50 -18.70 13.71 -7.77
CA ARG A 50 -18.44 15.15 -7.85
C ARG A 50 -17.08 15.45 -7.26
N ASP A 51 -16.28 16.23 -7.98
CA ASP A 51 -15.00 16.71 -7.49
C ASP A 51 -15.22 17.69 -6.34
N ASN A 52 -14.47 17.49 -5.25
CA ASN A 52 -14.38 18.43 -4.15
C ASN A 52 -13.19 19.39 -4.41
N TRP A 53 -13.48 20.64 -4.70
CA TRP A 53 -12.49 21.70 -5.01
C TRP A 53 -12.10 22.53 -3.79
N ASN A 54 -12.50 22.13 -2.58
CA ASN A 54 -12.12 22.82 -1.35
C ASN A 54 -10.60 22.68 -1.10
N VAL A 55 -10.06 23.53 -0.23
CA VAL A 55 -8.71 23.36 0.32
C VAL A 55 -8.79 22.36 1.47
N ALA A 56 -7.92 21.38 1.48
CA ALA A 56 -7.83 20.42 2.57
C ALA A 56 -7.31 21.09 3.84
N LYS A 57 -8.16 21.21 4.85
CA LYS A 57 -7.75 21.61 6.19
C LYS A 57 -6.88 20.53 6.81
N ASN A 58 -7.27 19.26 6.60
CA ASN A 58 -6.58 18.09 7.11
C ASN A 58 -6.13 17.19 5.96
N VAL A 59 -4.99 16.53 6.15
CA VAL A 59 -4.49 15.50 5.23
C VAL A 59 -4.15 14.25 6.05
N ILE A 60 -4.71 13.11 5.66
CA ILE A 60 -4.42 11.81 6.24
C ILE A 60 -3.89 10.91 5.14
N MET A 61 -2.69 10.40 5.31
CA MET A 61 -2.09 9.41 4.43
C MET A 61 -2.03 8.06 5.13
N PHE A 62 -2.68 7.06 4.55
CA PHE A 62 -2.52 5.66 4.92
C PHE A 62 -1.55 4.98 3.97
N LEU A 63 -0.59 4.27 4.53
CA LEU A 63 0.39 3.50 3.79
C LEU A 63 0.34 2.03 4.21
N GLY A 64 0.19 1.13 3.25
CA GLY A 64 0.48 -0.29 3.43
C GLY A 64 1.84 -0.59 2.82
N ASP A 65 2.87 -0.78 3.67
CA ASP A 65 4.22 -1.12 3.21
C ASP A 65 4.19 -2.45 2.45
N GLY A 66 4.72 -2.48 1.23
CA GLY A 66 4.71 -3.65 0.38
C GLY A 66 3.34 -4.07 -0.18
N MET A 67 2.28 -3.28 0.05
CA MET A 67 0.90 -3.62 -0.30
C MET A 67 0.59 -3.37 -1.79
N GLY A 68 1.26 -4.08 -2.69
CA GLY A 68 1.01 -4.03 -4.13
C GLY A 68 -0.40 -4.50 -4.53
N ILE A 69 -0.71 -4.45 -5.83
CA ILE A 69 -2.05 -4.78 -6.36
C ILE A 69 -2.46 -6.22 -6.03
N THR A 70 -1.53 -7.17 -6.12
CA THR A 70 -1.81 -8.57 -5.76
C THR A 70 -2.18 -8.72 -4.29
N ALA A 71 -1.46 -8.03 -3.39
CA ALA A 71 -1.76 -8.04 -1.96
C ALA A 71 -3.14 -7.43 -1.66
N ASN A 72 -3.51 -6.31 -2.31
CA ASN A 72 -4.84 -5.72 -2.22
C ASN A 72 -5.94 -6.70 -2.66
N THR A 73 -5.76 -7.33 -3.84
CA THR A 73 -6.73 -8.29 -4.37
C THR A 73 -6.90 -9.49 -3.44
N ALA A 74 -5.80 -10.08 -2.97
CA ALA A 74 -5.82 -11.21 -2.05
C ALA A 74 -6.46 -10.84 -0.69
N ALA A 75 -6.15 -9.65 -0.15
CA ALA A 75 -6.74 -9.15 1.10
C ALA A 75 -8.25 -8.91 0.98
N ARG A 76 -8.73 -8.39 -0.15
CA ARG A 76 -10.18 -8.25 -0.43
C ARG A 76 -10.88 -9.60 -0.41
N ILE A 77 -10.32 -10.60 -1.12
CA ILE A 77 -10.87 -11.97 -1.16
C ILE A 77 -10.87 -12.56 0.25
N PHE A 78 -9.75 -12.49 0.96
CA PHE A 78 -9.61 -13.02 2.31
C PHE A 78 -10.60 -12.38 3.28
N LYS A 79 -10.75 -11.04 3.25
CA LYS A 79 -11.75 -10.30 4.04
C LYS A 79 -13.17 -10.82 3.79
N GLY A 80 -13.55 -11.01 2.52
CA GLY A 80 -14.86 -11.54 2.15
C GLY A 80 -15.05 -12.97 2.64
N GLN A 81 -14.04 -13.82 2.50
CA GLN A 81 -14.07 -15.21 2.97
C GLN A 81 -14.20 -15.32 4.49
N LYS A 82 -13.53 -14.44 5.26
CA LYS A 82 -13.75 -14.32 6.72
C LYS A 82 -15.20 -13.95 7.09
N MET A 83 -15.93 -13.30 6.20
CA MET A 83 -17.35 -12.95 6.37
C MET A 83 -18.30 -14.01 5.78
N GLY A 84 -17.80 -15.15 5.32
CA GLY A 84 -18.60 -16.23 4.73
C GLY A 84 -19.08 -15.99 3.30
N MET A 85 -18.45 -15.05 2.57
CA MET A 85 -18.68 -14.79 1.15
C MET A 85 -17.62 -15.50 0.29
N ASN A 86 -17.76 -15.47 -1.03
CA ASN A 86 -16.68 -15.91 -1.93
C ASN A 86 -15.45 -15.00 -1.81
N GLY A 87 -15.68 -13.69 -1.76
CA GLY A 87 -14.65 -12.69 -1.48
C GLY A 87 -14.28 -11.83 -2.68
N GLU A 88 -14.31 -12.37 -3.90
CA GLU A 88 -13.94 -11.65 -5.11
C GLU A 88 -14.81 -10.41 -5.37
N GLU A 89 -16.11 -10.50 -5.03
CA GLU A 89 -17.09 -9.42 -5.14
C GLU A 89 -17.04 -8.40 -4.00
N GLY A 90 -16.18 -8.62 -3.01
CA GLY A 90 -16.01 -7.74 -1.86
C GLY A 90 -15.23 -6.46 -2.20
N TYR A 91 -15.01 -5.64 -1.18
CA TYR A 91 -14.19 -4.43 -1.29
C TYR A 91 -13.39 -4.22 0.00
N LEU A 92 -12.17 -3.76 -0.16
CA LEU A 92 -11.47 -3.02 0.89
C LEU A 92 -12.05 -1.60 0.95
N THR A 93 -11.92 -0.94 2.07
CA THR A 93 -12.55 0.38 2.31
C THR A 93 -12.14 1.41 1.24
N TRP A 94 -10.86 1.46 0.90
CA TRP A 94 -10.31 2.41 -0.08
C TRP A 94 -10.65 2.09 -1.54
N GLU A 95 -10.98 0.84 -1.87
CA GLU A 95 -11.40 0.47 -3.22
C GLU A 95 -12.75 1.10 -3.63
N ARG A 96 -13.46 1.69 -2.66
CA ARG A 96 -14.68 2.49 -2.88
C ARG A 96 -14.43 3.99 -3.02
N PHE A 97 -13.18 4.44 -2.93
CA PHE A 97 -12.85 5.84 -3.14
C PHE A 97 -13.05 6.23 -4.61
N PRO A 98 -13.50 7.46 -4.88
CA PRO A 98 -13.89 7.86 -6.24
C PRO A 98 -12.70 8.07 -7.19
N ASN A 99 -11.50 8.24 -6.65
CA ASN A 99 -10.31 8.55 -7.44
C ASN A 99 -9.21 7.52 -7.18
N ALA A 100 -8.59 7.05 -8.26
CA ALA A 100 -7.47 6.11 -8.21
C ALA A 100 -6.45 6.41 -9.31
N ALA A 101 -5.18 6.12 -9.02
CA ALA A 101 -4.06 6.27 -9.94
C ALA A 101 -3.05 5.12 -9.76
N LEU A 102 -2.07 5.04 -10.64
CA LEU A 102 -0.90 4.19 -10.50
C LEU A 102 0.35 5.04 -10.25
N LEU A 103 1.28 4.52 -9.47
CA LEU A 103 2.52 5.18 -9.10
C LEU A 103 3.73 4.34 -9.50
N LYS A 104 4.69 4.95 -10.20
CA LYS A 104 5.96 4.33 -10.57
C LYS A 104 6.92 4.39 -9.39
N THR A 105 7.35 3.25 -8.90
CA THR A 105 8.02 3.11 -7.60
C THR A 105 9.55 3.11 -7.66
N TYR A 106 10.19 2.94 -8.83
CA TYR A 106 11.64 2.83 -8.98
C TYR A 106 12.42 3.97 -8.30
N ASN A 107 13.62 3.65 -7.78
CA ASN A 107 14.58 4.62 -7.23
C ASN A 107 15.42 5.28 -8.32
N VAL A 108 16.22 6.26 -7.98
CA VAL A 108 17.13 6.91 -8.94
C VAL A 108 18.14 5.92 -9.52
N ASP A 109 18.58 4.96 -8.72
CA ASP A 109 19.66 4.01 -9.04
C ASP A 109 19.20 2.54 -9.13
N LYS A 110 17.91 2.22 -8.82
CA LYS A 110 17.37 0.85 -8.83
C LYS A 110 16.01 0.76 -9.50
N GLN A 111 15.79 -0.29 -10.31
CA GLN A 111 14.47 -0.59 -10.90
C GLN A 111 13.45 -1.05 -9.85
N VAL A 112 13.91 -1.80 -8.85
CA VAL A 112 13.11 -2.25 -7.72
C VAL A 112 13.53 -1.44 -6.50
N PRO A 113 12.60 -0.73 -5.85
CA PRO A 113 12.91 0.21 -4.79
C PRO A 113 13.08 -0.46 -3.43
N ASP A 114 13.61 0.31 -2.46
CA ASP A 114 13.45 0.07 -1.03
C ASP A 114 12.51 1.12 -0.41
N SER A 115 11.97 0.82 0.79
CA SER A 115 11.00 1.66 1.47
C SER A 115 11.54 3.04 1.88
N ALA A 116 12.86 3.22 2.10
CA ALA A 116 13.41 4.52 2.50
C ALA A 116 13.41 5.51 1.33
N ALA A 117 13.83 5.04 0.14
CA ALA A 117 13.83 5.89 -1.04
C ALA A 117 12.40 6.16 -1.56
N THR A 118 11.49 5.19 -1.48
CA THR A 118 10.07 5.42 -1.80
C THR A 118 9.42 6.38 -0.81
N ALA A 119 9.68 6.24 0.51
CA ALA A 119 9.18 7.18 1.51
C ALA A 119 9.68 8.61 1.25
N THR A 120 10.94 8.78 0.88
CA THR A 120 11.48 10.07 0.46
C THR A 120 10.73 10.60 -0.77
N ALA A 121 10.37 9.73 -1.73
CA ALA A 121 9.62 10.15 -2.90
C ALA A 121 8.22 10.67 -2.54
N TYR A 122 7.39 9.87 -1.87
CA TYR A 122 5.99 10.26 -1.64
C TYR A 122 5.78 11.21 -0.45
N LEU A 123 6.77 11.39 0.45
CA LEU A 123 6.69 12.35 1.56
C LEU A 123 7.47 13.64 1.29
N CYS A 124 8.61 13.59 0.59
CA CYS A 124 9.45 14.76 0.35
C CYS A 124 9.37 15.30 -1.10
N GLY A 125 8.70 14.57 -2.00
CA GLY A 125 8.48 14.99 -3.38
C GLY A 125 9.69 14.86 -4.30
N ILE A 126 10.71 14.11 -3.90
CA ILE A 126 11.98 13.90 -4.65
C ILE A 126 12.34 12.42 -4.57
N LYS A 127 12.63 11.77 -5.71
CA LYS A 127 13.23 10.44 -5.72
C LYS A 127 14.68 10.50 -5.28
N THR A 128 15.15 9.50 -4.56
CA THR A 128 16.53 9.39 -4.06
C THR A 128 17.16 8.04 -4.36
N ASN A 129 18.39 7.83 -3.91
CA ASN A 129 19.12 6.57 -4.08
C ASN A 129 18.63 5.51 -3.09
N TYR A 130 18.85 4.27 -3.46
CA TYR A 130 18.53 3.08 -2.66
C TYR A 130 19.11 3.19 -1.24
N TYR A 131 18.28 2.87 -0.23
CA TYR A 131 18.64 2.87 1.21
C TYR A 131 18.97 4.25 1.81
N THR A 132 18.77 5.36 1.09
CA THR A 132 18.90 6.72 1.65
C THR A 132 17.54 7.30 2.04
N LEU A 133 17.50 8.23 2.98
CA LEU A 133 16.26 8.68 3.63
C LEU A 133 16.27 10.19 3.83
N GLY A 134 15.25 10.89 3.33
CA GLY A 134 15.07 12.33 3.51
C GLY A 134 16.15 13.21 2.87
N VAL A 135 16.87 12.69 1.90
CA VAL A 135 17.97 13.35 1.19
C VAL A 135 17.77 13.28 -0.33
N ASP A 136 18.42 14.16 -1.07
CA ASP A 136 18.37 14.17 -2.53
C ASP A 136 19.38 13.17 -3.15
N PRO A 137 19.37 12.94 -4.48
CA PRO A 137 20.25 11.98 -5.14
C PRO A 137 21.75 12.27 -5.07
N MET A 138 22.16 13.44 -4.56
CA MET A 138 23.58 13.75 -4.33
C MET A 138 24.18 12.97 -3.16
N VAL A 139 23.32 12.39 -2.29
CA VAL A 139 23.73 11.56 -1.18
C VAL A 139 23.68 10.10 -1.61
N THR A 140 24.83 9.44 -1.64
CA THR A 140 24.95 8.00 -1.91
C THR A 140 24.95 7.19 -0.61
N LEU A 141 24.60 5.92 -0.70
CA LEU A 141 24.54 5.00 0.44
C LEU A 141 25.82 5.04 1.29
N GLY A 142 25.68 5.35 2.56
CA GLY A 142 26.77 5.38 3.54
C GLY A 142 27.64 6.66 3.51
N ASP A 143 27.37 7.62 2.63
CA ASP A 143 28.10 8.89 2.59
C ASP A 143 27.60 9.83 3.69
N CYS A 144 28.14 9.65 4.89
CA CYS A 144 27.84 10.48 6.04
C CYS A 144 28.20 11.95 5.83
N ALA A 145 29.23 12.27 5.07
CA ALA A 145 29.66 13.65 4.83
C ALA A 145 28.63 14.39 3.97
N ALA A 146 28.16 13.79 2.89
CA ALA A 146 27.08 14.33 2.07
C ALA A 146 25.75 14.33 2.85
N GLY A 147 25.42 13.26 3.59
CA GLY A 147 24.18 13.14 4.37
C GLY A 147 24.02 14.21 5.46
N ARG A 148 25.12 14.78 5.98
CA ARG A 148 25.10 15.90 6.93
C ARG A 148 24.99 17.29 6.28
N ASN A 149 25.12 17.36 4.97
CA ASN A 149 25.07 18.66 4.29
C ASN A 149 23.62 19.12 4.12
N PRO A 150 23.18 20.21 4.77
CA PRO A 150 21.79 20.67 4.68
C PRO A 150 21.32 21.03 3.26
N LEU A 151 22.23 21.25 2.33
CA LEU A 151 21.90 21.52 0.92
C LEU A 151 21.28 20.30 0.22
N TYR A 152 21.53 19.10 0.74
CA TYR A 152 21.01 17.83 0.20
C TYR A 152 19.82 17.29 1.02
N HIS A 153 19.40 17.99 2.08
CA HIS A 153 18.23 17.64 2.86
C HIS A 153 16.95 17.99 2.11
N THR A 154 15.98 17.10 2.12
CA THR A 154 14.68 17.31 1.50
C THR A 154 13.60 17.46 2.57
N PRO A 155 12.94 18.62 2.69
CA PRO A 155 11.86 18.77 3.65
C PRO A 155 10.65 17.89 3.26
N SER A 156 10.04 17.25 4.24
CA SER A 156 8.87 16.42 4.05
C SER A 156 7.57 17.23 4.06
N ILE A 157 6.47 16.62 3.61
CA ILE A 157 5.12 17.19 3.75
C ILE A 157 4.74 17.42 5.22
N LEU A 158 5.28 16.62 6.15
CA LEU A 158 5.10 16.82 7.59
C LEU A 158 5.75 18.13 8.02
N GLN A 159 6.97 18.42 7.58
CA GLN A 159 7.63 19.70 7.81
C GLN A 159 6.84 20.85 7.18
N TRP A 160 6.41 20.74 5.93
CA TRP A 160 5.59 21.77 5.27
C TRP A 160 4.27 22.03 6.02
N ALA A 161 3.67 20.98 6.63
CA ALA A 161 2.48 21.15 7.45
C ALA A 161 2.78 21.96 8.72
N GLN A 162 3.87 21.67 9.42
CA GLN A 162 4.28 22.44 10.60
C GLN A 162 4.63 23.89 10.27
N GLU A 163 5.33 24.15 9.16
CA GLU A 163 5.63 25.50 8.67
C GLU A 163 4.36 26.31 8.33
N ALA A 164 3.28 25.63 7.97
CA ALA A 164 1.96 26.22 7.76
C ALA A 164 1.11 26.30 9.04
N GLY A 165 1.66 25.99 10.21
CA GLY A 165 0.99 26.05 11.50
C GLY A 165 0.00 24.90 11.75
N LYS A 166 0.10 23.79 10.99
CA LYS A 166 -0.71 22.59 11.20
C LYS A 166 -0.04 21.67 12.22
N ASP A 167 -0.84 20.95 13.00
CA ASP A 167 -0.33 19.88 13.86
C ASP A 167 0.02 18.64 13.03
N THR A 168 0.92 17.80 13.56
CA THR A 168 1.40 16.63 12.83
C THR A 168 1.44 15.38 13.70
N GLY A 169 1.20 14.22 13.07
CA GLY A 169 1.23 12.93 13.73
C GLY A 169 1.77 11.81 12.86
N ILE A 170 2.35 10.81 13.52
CA ILE A 170 2.84 9.57 12.90
C ILE A 170 2.31 8.39 13.71
N VAL A 171 1.73 7.42 13.02
CA VAL A 171 1.27 6.15 13.57
C VAL A 171 1.79 5.03 12.68
N THR A 172 2.42 4.01 13.26
CA THR A 172 2.94 2.86 12.52
C THR A 172 2.91 1.58 13.32
N THR A 173 2.88 0.44 12.65
CA THR A 173 3.13 -0.87 13.26
C THR A 173 4.61 -1.25 13.25
N THR A 174 5.49 -0.45 12.62
CA THR A 174 6.95 -0.62 12.66
C THR A 174 7.59 0.08 13.85
N ARG A 175 8.94 0.07 13.92
CA ARG A 175 9.70 1.03 14.72
C ARG A 175 9.48 2.44 14.20
N ILE A 176 9.39 3.41 15.10
CA ILE A 176 9.25 4.84 14.72
C ILE A 176 10.47 5.37 13.94
N THR A 177 11.58 4.68 14.04
CA THR A 177 12.83 4.98 13.33
C THR A 177 12.97 4.25 11.99
N HIS A 178 12.01 3.38 11.62
CA HIS A 178 11.98 2.66 10.35
C HIS A 178 11.84 3.63 9.16
N ALA A 179 12.01 3.11 7.95
CA ALA A 179 12.09 3.88 6.71
C ALA A 179 10.96 4.90 6.52
N THR A 180 9.71 4.45 6.56
CA THR A 180 8.53 5.30 6.28
C THR A 180 8.34 6.41 7.33
N PRO A 181 8.24 6.10 8.64
CA PRO A 181 8.14 7.16 9.63
C PRO A 181 9.40 8.04 9.67
N GLY A 182 10.59 7.46 9.52
CA GLY A 182 11.86 8.18 9.52
C GLY A 182 11.95 9.26 8.44
N ALA A 183 11.47 8.98 7.23
CA ALA A 183 11.49 9.93 6.13
C ALA A 183 10.62 11.18 6.36
N THR A 184 9.73 11.17 7.37
CA THR A 184 8.94 12.35 7.72
C THR A 184 9.75 13.41 8.45
N TYR A 185 10.87 13.03 9.12
CA TYR A 185 11.58 13.94 10.02
C TYR A 185 13.11 13.86 9.95
N ALA A 186 13.69 12.79 9.39
CA ALA A 186 15.12 12.57 9.41
C ALA A 186 15.77 12.66 8.04
N HIS A 187 17.08 12.93 8.04
CA HIS A 187 17.95 12.96 6.88
C HIS A 187 19.13 12.02 7.12
N SER A 188 19.21 10.94 6.34
CA SER A 188 20.24 9.91 6.55
C SER A 188 20.75 9.32 5.25
N ALA A 189 22.07 9.13 5.16
CA ALA A 189 22.69 8.41 4.06
C ALA A 189 22.51 6.88 4.17
N HIS A 190 21.89 6.38 5.25
CA HIS A 190 21.62 4.96 5.46
C HIS A 190 20.40 4.77 6.35
N ARG A 191 19.37 4.04 5.89
CA ARG A 191 18.13 3.82 6.64
C ARG A 191 18.32 3.05 7.95
N ASP A 192 19.36 2.22 8.05
CA ASP A 192 19.62 1.42 9.25
C ASP A 192 20.38 2.20 10.34
N TRP A 193 20.71 3.47 10.11
CA TRP A 193 21.27 4.32 11.17
C TRP A 193 20.18 4.79 12.15
N GLU A 194 19.37 3.86 12.59
CA GLU A 194 18.21 4.12 13.47
C GLU A 194 18.62 4.55 14.87
N CYS A 195 19.79 4.11 15.39
CA CYS A 195 20.41 4.54 16.63
C CYS A 195 21.93 4.58 16.52
N ASP A 196 22.62 5.17 17.48
CA ASP A 196 24.08 5.28 17.54
C ASP A 196 24.78 3.93 17.45
N GLY A 197 24.15 2.86 17.95
CA GLY A 197 24.69 1.49 17.90
C GLY A 197 24.89 0.94 16.48
N ASN A 198 24.17 1.47 15.49
CA ASN A 198 24.20 1.02 14.09
C ASN A 198 24.99 1.95 13.15
N LEU A 199 25.52 3.07 13.62
CA LEU A 199 26.29 3.99 12.79
C LEU A 199 27.55 3.34 12.19
N GLY A 200 28.19 2.43 12.93
CA GLY A 200 29.42 1.76 12.49
C GLY A 200 30.50 2.76 12.09
N THR A 201 31.45 2.30 11.27
CA THR A 201 32.55 3.16 10.78
C THR A 201 32.10 4.17 9.72
N MET A 202 31.10 3.83 8.92
CA MET A 202 30.58 4.72 7.87
C MET A 202 29.78 5.89 8.43
N GLY A 203 29.10 5.69 9.56
CA GLY A 203 28.29 6.70 10.21
C GLY A 203 29.02 7.59 11.21
N ILE A 204 30.35 7.51 11.32
CA ILE A 204 31.13 8.33 12.25
C ILE A 204 30.88 9.82 12.01
N GLY A 205 30.33 10.50 13.04
CA GLY A 205 29.98 11.91 12.99
C GLY A 205 28.60 12.21 12.40
N CYS A 206 27.86 11.21 11.94
CA CYS A 206 26.44 11.37 11.61
C CYS A 206 25.56 11.26 12.86
N LYS A 207 24.39 11.86 12.78
CA LYS A 207 23.34 11.79 13.80
C LYS A 207 22.39 10.67 13.43
N ASP A 208 22.06 9.80 14.38
CA ASP A 208 21.11 8.71 14.15
C ASP A 208 19.66 9.22 14.02
N ILE A 209 18.79 8.39 13.44
CA ILE A 209 17.40 8.74 13.14
C ILE A 209 16.60 9.02 14.42
N ALA A 210 16.79 8.24 15.51
CA ALA A 210 16.11 8.45 16.79
C ALA A 210 16.50 9.79 17.43
N ASP A 211 17.77 10.14 17.37
CA ASP A 211 18.26 11.41 17.90
C ASP A 211 17.71 12.62 17.09
N GLN A 212 17.57 12.49 15.76
CA GLN A 212 16.95 13.52 14.93
C GLN A 212 15.45 13.72 15.29
N LEU A 213 14.71 12.65 15.59
CA LEU A 213 13.31 12.75 16.02
C LEU A 213 13.15 13.61 17.28
N VAL A 214 14.04 13.45 18.24
CA VAL A 214 13.93 14.11 19.55
C VAL A 214 14.45 15.54 19.52
N HIS A 215 15.51 15.82 18.77
CA HIS A 215 16.24 17.08 18.87
C HIS A 215 16.16 17.99 17.65
N ASP A 216 15.83 17.46 16.48
CA ASP A 216 15.83 18.24 15.25
C ASP A 216 14.42 18.61 14.77
N ASN A 217 14.35 19.62 13.90
CA ASN A 217 13.13 19.92 13.18
C ASN A 217 13.02 18.97 11.97
N PRO A 218 11.81 18.50 11.65
CA PRO A 218 10.50 18.76 12.29
C PRO A 218 10.21 17.83 13.48
N GLY A 219 11.05 16.79 13.75
CA GLY A 219 10.80 15.70 14.70
C GLY A 219 10.31 16.17 16.07
N LYS A 220 11.04 17.11 16.69
CA LYS A 220 10.73 17.61 18.03
C LYS A 220 9.40 18.37 18.19
N TYR A 221 8.71 18.68 17.08
CA TYR A 221 7.40 19.37 17.09
C TYR A 221 6.24 18.45 16.72
N ILE A 222 6.48 17.17 16.44
CA ILE A 222 5.43 16.21 16.14
C ILE A 222 4.56 16.00 17.38
N LYS A 223 3.26 16.22 17.27
CA LYS A 223 2.31 16.14 18.38
C LYS A 223 2.02 14.72 18.84
N VAL A 224 1.91 13.78 17.89
CA VAL A 224 1.58 12.38 18.17
C VAL A 224 2.54 11.46 17.43
N ILE A 225 3.18 10.57 18.17
CA ILE A 225 4.14 9.59 17.67
C ILE A 225 3.80 8.25 18.31
N LEU A 226 3.25 7.30 17.52
CA LEU A 226 2.82 6.00 18.02
C LEU A 226 3.39 4.87 17.14
N GLY A 227 4.12 3.93 17.75
CA GLY A 227 4.73 2.78 17.06
C GLY A 227 5.54 1.89 17.98
N GLY A 228 6.54 1.22 17.44
CA GLY A 228 7.55 0.44 18.19
C GLY A 228 8.89 1.17 18.27
N GLY A 229 9.95 0.45 18.73
CA GLY A 229 11.33 0.91 18.65
C GLY A 229 11.95 1.44 19.94
N ARG A 230 11.46 1.06 21.14
CA ARG A 230 12.01 1.51 22.44
C ARG A 230 13.53 1.39 22.55
N GLN A 231 14.11 0.34 21.93
CA GLN A 231 15.57 0.11 22.01
C GLN A 231 16.39 1.19 21.33
N ALA A 232 15.93 1.73 20.20
CA ALA A 232 16.58 2.83 19.51
C ALA A 232 16.61 4.12 20.36
N PHE A 233 15.69 4.23 21.32
CA PHE A 233 15.60 5.36 22.26
C PHE A 233 16.32 5.13 23.59
N GLY A 234 16.96 3.97 23.79
CA GLY A 234 17.60 3.63 25.07
C GLY A 234 16.62 3.30 26.20
N ALA A 235 15.37 3.00 25.87
CA ALA A 235 14.30 2.64 26.79
C ALA A 235 13.83 1.19 26.66
N GLY A 236 14.60 0.33 25.99
CA GLY A 236 14.27 -1.08 25.77
C GLY A 236 14.21 -1.90 27.04
N LEU A 237 13.29 -2.86 27.09
CA LEU A 237 13.11 -3.78 28.22
C LEU A 237 14.03 -5.00 28.17
N GLY A 238 14.76 -5.19 27.05
CA GLY A 238 15.71 -6.30 26.85
C GLY A 238 15.05 -7.66 26.63
N ASN A 239 13.75 -7.69 26.36
CA ASN A 239 12.97 -8.93 26.26
C ASN A 239 12.91 -9.53 24.85
N GLU A 240 13.39 -8.82 23.82
CA GLU A 240 13.34 -9.25 22.44
C GLU A 240 14.73 -9.71 21.95
N LEU A 241 14.79 -10.91 21.38
CA LEU A 241 16.03 -11.54 20.93
C LEU A 241 16.51 -11.01 19.55
N ASN A 242 15.64 -10.40 18.76
CA ASN A 242 15.92 -9.90 17.40
C ASN A 242 15.85 -8.37 17.35
N THR A 243 16.83 -7.71 17.95
CA THR A 243 16.88 -6.26 17.98
C THR A 243 17.85 -5.73 16.93
N THR A 244 17.32 -4.91 16.04
CA THR A 244 18.11 -4.33 14.94
C THR A 244 18.99 -3.17 15.39
N CYS A 245 18.58 -2.43 16.42
CA CYS A 245 19.36 -1.31 16.95
C CYS A 245 19.24 -1.16 18.45
N ILE A 246 20.34 -1.33 19.15
CA ILE A 246 20.47 -1.06 20.59
C ILE A 246 21.34 0.18 20.78
N ARG A 247 20.75 1.23 21.43
CA ARG A 247 21.49 2.45 21.75
C ARG A 247 22.66 2.16 22.71
N LYS A 248 23.83 2.71 22.44
CA LYS A 248 25.09 2.45 23.16
C LYS A 248 25.68 3.68 23.86
N ASP A 249 25.24 4.88 23.53
CA ASP A 249 25.71 6.13 24.12
C ASP A 249 25.23 6.36 25.57
N GLY A 250 24.40 5.48 26.11
CA GLY A 250 23.86 5.54 27.46
C GLY A 250 22.74 6.56 27.66
N ARG A 251 22.28 7.21 26.58
CA ARG A 251 21.18 8.18 26.65
C ARG A 251 19.81 7.48 26.68
N ASN A 252 18.85 8.12 27.34
CA ASN A 252 17.43 7.77 27.28
C ASN A 252 16.66 8.87 26.55
N LEU A 253 16.46 8.68 25.24
CA LEU A 253 15.83 9.68 24.39
C LEU A 253 14.34 9.89 24.71
N THR A 254 13.65 8.92 25.34
CA THR A 254 12.25 9.12 25.77
C THR A 254 12.18 10.11 26.92
N GLN A 255 13.14 10.05 27.84
CA GLN A 255 13.24 11.02 28.92
C GLN A 255 13.65 12.41 28.43
N GLU A 256 14.63 12.48 27.50
CA GLU A 256 15.05 13.74 26.89
C GLU A 256 13.89 14.40 26.12
N TRP A 257 13.04 13.60 25.44
CA TRP A 257 11.83 14.08 24.78
C TRP A 257 10.83 14.68 25.79
N LEU A 258 10.57 14.01 26.92
CA LEU A 258 9.70 14.53 27.98
C LEU A 258 10.25 15.83 28.59
N ASP A 259 11.56 15.89 28.82
CA ASP A 259 12.21 17.07 29.39
C ASP A 259 12.14 18.27 28.45
N ASP A 260 12.31 18.07 27.13
CA ASP A 260 12.11 19.13 26.13
C ASP A 260 10.68 19.70 26.18
N LYS A 261 9.64 18.83 26.24
CA LYS A 261 8.25 19.29 26.29
C LYS A 261 7.95 20.05 27.57
N LYS A 262 8.47 19.57 28.71
CA LYS A 262 8.36 20.24 30.01
C LYS A 262 9.02 21.61 30.01
N LEU A 263 10.21 21.75 29.40
CA LEU A 263 10.90 23.04 29.26
C LEU A 263 10.10 24.06 28.42
N ARG A 264 9.27 23.58 27.51
CA ARG A 264 8.35 24.41 26.69
C ARG A 264 7.04 24.72 27.41
N GLY A 265 6.81 24.20 28.61
CA GLY A 265 5.55 24.34 29.35
C GLY A 265 4.38 23.56 28.74
N ALA A 266 4.66 22.53 27.91
CA ALA A 266 3.66 21.70 27.26
C ALA A 266 3.37 20.44 28.07
N SER A 267 2.09 20.00 28.03
CA SER A 267 1.66 18.71 28.58
C SER A 267 2.10 17.58 27.66
N ALA A 268 2.85 16.60 28.17
CA ALA A 268 3.36 15.48 27.38
C ALA A 268 3.27 14.16 28.15
N SER A 269 2.94 13.09 27.41
CA SER A 269 2.85 11.74 27.95
C SER A 269 3.66 10.75 27.13
N TYR A 270 4.33 9.83 27.82
CA TYR A 270 4.99 8.66 27.24
C TYR A 270 4.25 7.41 27.70
N VAL A 271 3.83 6.55 26.76
CA VAL A 271 3.03 5.34 26.99
C VAL A 271 3.64 4.12 26.32
N THR A 272 3.44 2.94 26.91
CA THR A 272 4.11 1.70 26.49
C THR A 272 3.17 0.53 26.21
N ASN A 273 1.88 0.66 26.53
CA ASN A 273 0.86 -0.38 26.35
C ASN A 273 -0.52 0.22 26.02
N TYR A 274 -1.47 -0.65 25.68
CA TYR A 274 -2.82 -0.24 25.32
C TYR A 274 -3.57 0.46 26.47
N GLY A 275 -3.42 -0.02 27.72
CA GLY A 275 -4.09 0.59 28.88
C GLY A 275 -3.66 2.03 29.07
N GLU A 276 -2.35 2.27 29.11
CA GLU A 276 -1.80 3.63 29.21
C GLU A 276 -2.24 4.53 28.05
N LEU A 277 -2.24 4.00 26.79
CA LEU A 277 -2.75 4.75 25.65
C LEU A 277 -4.25 5.08 25.80
N SER A 278 -5.04 4.12 26.28
CA SER A 278 -6.48 4.31 26.48
C SER A 278 -6.79 5.42 27.49
N ASP A 279 -5.99 5.50 28.55
CA ASP A 279 -6.17 6.44 29.67
C ASP A 279 -5.75 7.88 29.32
N ILE A 280 -5.04 8.09 28.20
CA ILE A 280 -4.69 9.45 27.73
C ILE A 280 -5.95 10.25 27.45
N ASP A 281 -6.09 11.40 28.13
CA ASP A 281 -7.07 12.42 27.78
C ASP A 281 -6.50 13.31 26.67
N PRO A 282 -7.10 13.26 25.45
CA PRO A 282 -6.64 14.09 24.35
C PRO A 282 -6.77 15.59 24.60
N ASP A 283 -7.73 16.03 25.42
CA ASP A 283 -7.97 17.45 25.67
C ASP A 283 -6.91 18.05 26.62
N GLU A 284 -6.34 17.23 27.51
CA GLU A 284 -5.31 17.65 28.47
C GLU A 284 -3.87 17.36 27.99
N THR A 285 -3.69 16.68 26.85
CA THR A 285 -2.38 16.26 26.32
C THR A 285 -2.01 17.04 25.07
N ASP A 286 -0.86 17.75 25.09
CA ASP A 286 -0.32 18.47 23.93
C ASP A 286 0.56 17.59 23.04
N TYR A 287 1.34 16.69 23.66
CA TYR A 287 2.27 15.79 22.99
C TYR A 287 2.16 14.36 23.51
N LEU A 288 2.10 13.39 22.60
CA LEU A 288 1.97 11.98 22.94
C LEU A 288 3.04 11.15 22.22
N LEU A 289 3.88 10.44 22.98
CA LEU A 289 4.82 9.44 22.49
C LEU A 289 4.38 8.06 23.00
N GLY A 290 4.11 7.12 22.09
CA GLY A 290 3.79 5.74 22.45
C GLY A 290 4.74 4.77 21.72
N LEU A 291 5.54 4.01 22.49
CA LEU A 291 6.44 2.99 21.97
C LEU A 291 6.05 1.64 22.59
N PHE A 292 5.35 0.80 21.81
CA PHE A 292 4.65 -0.38 22.35
C PHE A 292 5.46 -1.68 22.27
N ALA A 293 6.62 -1.66 21.60
CA ALA A 293 7.54 -2.78 21.50
C ALA A 293 9.00 -2.30 21.52
N ASP A 294 9.93 -3.19 21.86
CA ASP A 294 11.36 -2.90 21.79
C ASP A 294 11.86 -2.72 20.35
N SER A 295 11.34 -3.53 19.43
CA SER A 295 11.52 -3.43 17.97
C SER A 295 10.19 -3.05 17.31
N HIS A 296 9.74 -3.77 16.28
CA HIS A 296 8.43 -3.56 15.65
C HIS A 296 7.30 -3.99 16.60
N ASN A 297 6.12 -3.39 16.45
CA ASN A 297 4.94 -3.93 17.12
C ASN A 297 4.69 -5.38 16.66
N PRO A 298 4.08 -6.23 17.49
CA PRO A 298 3.72 -7.58 17.07
C PRO A 298 2.82 -7.55 15.83
N PHE A 299 2.83 -8.62 15.04
CA PHE A 299 1.79 -8.81 14.02
C PHE A 299 0.40 -8.79 14.66
N GLU A 300 -0.61 -8.31 13.94
CA GLU A 300 -1.98 -8.20 14.47
C GLU A 300 -2.48 -9.55 15.04
N VAL A 301 -2.13 -10.67 14.38
CA VAL A 301 -2.50 -12.02 14.84
C VAL A 301 -1.78 -12.48 16.10
N ASP A 302 -0.61 -11.93 16.39
CA ASP A 302 0.19 -12.26 17.59
C ASP A 302 -0.02 -11.23 18.71
N ARG A 303 -0.77 -10.18 18.42
CA ARG A 303 -0.97 -9.07 19.35
C ARG A 303 -1.73 -9.53 20.60
N LEU A 304 -1.12 -9.32 21.76
CA LEU A 304 -1.79 -9.53 23.04
C LEU A 304 -2.92 -8.52 23.21
N VAL A 305 -4.15 -9.01 23.27
CA VAL A 305 -5.34 -8.18 23.50
C VAL A 305 -5.49 -7.88 25.00
N GLY A 306 -5.80 -6.64 25.33
CA GLY A 306 -6.02 -6.18 26.71
C GLY A 306 -5.07 -5.07 27.14
N PRO A 307 -5.23 -4.55 28.36
CA PRO A 307 -4.56 -3.32 28.79
C PRO A 307 -3.01 -3.42 28.77
N ASN A 308 -2.46 -4.59 29.02
CA ASN A 308 -1.00 -4.81 29.03
C ASN A 308 -0.43 -5.15 27.65
N GLY A 309 -1.26 -5.28 26.62
CA GLY A 309 -0.85 -5.57 25.24
C GLY A 309 -0.54 -4.31 24.44
N SER A 310 -0.07 -4.50 23.22
CA SER A 310 0.08 -3.41 22.26
C SER A 310 -1.28 -2.98 21.70
N PRO A 311 -1.52 -1.69 21.46
CA PRO A 311 -2.73 -1.24 20.78
C PRO A 311 -2.75 -1.73 19.33
N SER A 312 -3.95 -1.89 18.76
CA SER A 312 -4.10 -2.14 17.33
C SER A 312 -3.79 -0.86 16.53
N LEU A 313 -3.50 -1.03 15.22
CA LEU A 313 -3.31 0.12 14.32
C LEU A 313 -4.53 1.06 14.35
N LYS A 314 -5.73 0.49 14.39
CA LYS A 314 -6.98 1.25 14.51
C LYS A 314 -7.02 2.08 15.81
N ASP A 315 -6.66 1.50 16.96
CA ASP A 315 -6.70 2.21 18.25
C ASP A 315 -5.70 3.35 18.28
N MET A 316 -4.49 3.13 17.74
CA MET A 316 -3.46 4.16 17.59
C MET A 316 -3.93 5.30 16.68
N ALA A 317 -4.47 4.98 15.50
CA ALA A 317 -4.94 5.97 14.54
C ALA A 317 -6.09 6.83 15.10
N LEU A 318 -7.05 6.22 15.79
CA LEU A 318 -8.16 6.94 16.42
C LEU A 318 -7.69 7.85 17.58
N LYS A 319 -6.73 7.40 18.41
CA LYS A 319 -6.18 8.22 19.47
C LYS A 319 -5.40 9.41 18.90
N ALA A 320 -4.57 9.18 17.88
CA ALA A 320 -3.84 10.23 17.18
C ALA A 320 -4.81 11.26 16.55
N LEU A 321 -5.84 10.78 15.86
CA LEU A 321 -6.84 11.65 15.25
C LEU A 321 -7.54 12.55 16.29
N LYS A 322 -7.96 11.99 17.43
CA LYS A 322 -8.61 12.77 18.50
C LYS A 322 -7.73 13.90 19.01
N LEU A 323 -6.45 13.63 19.20
CA LEU A 323 -5.51 14.63 19.68
C LEU A 323 -5.26 15.73 18.62
N LEU A 324 -5.11 15.34 17.35
CA LEU A 324 -4.83 16.27 16.25
C LEU A 324 -6.05 17.12 15.84
N LYS A 325 -7.27 16.64 16.07
CA LYS A 325 -8.52 17.40 15.76
C LYS A 325 -8.66 18.67 16.59
N LYS A 326 -7.88 18.87 17.63
CA LYS A 326 -7.82 20.14 18.41
C LYS A 326 -7.18 21.28 17.63
N SER A 327 -6.41 20.97 16.58
CA SER A 327 -5.71 21.98 15.80
C SER A 327 -6.68 22.87 15.02
N GLU A 328 -6.66 24.17 15.28
CA GLU A 328 -7.48 25.14 14.57
C GLU A 328 -7.08 25.23 13.08
N ASN A 329 -5.81 25.08 12.79
CA ASN A 329 -5.25 25.12 11.43
C ASN A 329 -5.33 23.77 10.70
N GLY A 330 -5.85 22.72 11.36
CA GLY A 330 -5.86 21.35 10.84
C GLY A 330 -4.54 20.62 11.02
N PHE A 331 -4.39 19.46 10.38
CA PHE A 331 -3.27 18.56 10.65
C PHE A 331 -2.83 17.77 9.42
N PHE A 332 -1.62 17.21 9.53
CA PHE A 332 -1.12 16.10 8.71
C PHE A 332 -0.93 14.86 9.59
N LEU A 333 -1.47 13.72 9.18
CA LEU A 333 -1.34 12.44 9.87
C LEU A 333 -0.90 11.35 8.89
N LEU A 334 0.24 10.70 9.18
CA LEU A 334 0.67 9.46 8.55
C LEU A 334 0.22 8.26 9.39
N VAL A 335 -0.43 7.28 8.77
CA VAL A 335 -0.81 5.99 9.39
C VAL A 335 -0.29 4.86 8.53
N GLU A 336 0.59 4.02 9.09
CA GLU A 336 1.26 2.97 8.35
C GLU A 336 0.94 1.57 8.89
N GLY A 337 0.51 0.67 8.00
CA GLY A 337 0.49 -0.77 8.19
C GLY A 337 1.80 -1.38 7.69
N GLY A 338 2.89 -1.18 8.43
CA GLY A 338 4.24 -1.51 7.96
C GLY A 338 4.62 -2.99 8.11
N ARG A 339 3.78 -3.81 8.76
CA ARG A 339 4.07 -5.23 8.95
C ARG A 339 3.58 -6.11 7.80
N ILE A 340 2.83 -5.56 6.83
CA ILE A 340 2.45 -6.26 5.59
C ILE A 340 3.72 -6.70 4.86
N ASP A 341 4.64 -5.77 4.64
CA ASP A 341 5.95 -5.99 4.01
C ASP A 341 6.76 -7.11 4.69
N HIS A 342 6.92 -7.03 6.01
CA HIS A 342 7.69 -8.03 6.76
C HIS A 342 7.13 -9.45 6.60
N ALA A 343 5.81 -9.59 6.56
CA ALA A 343 5.18 -10.89 6.34
C ALA A 343 5.40 -11.39 4.90
N LEU A 344 5.40 -10.47 3.91
CA LEU A 344 5.67 -10.81 2.51
C LEU A 344 7.13 -11.21 2.31
N HIS A 345 8.09 -10.52 2.92
CA HIS A 345 9.50 -10.89 2.94
C HIS A 345 9.75 -12.31 3.47
N ASP A 346 8.93 -12.74 4.42
CA ASP A 346 8.98 -14.10 4.99
C ASP A 346 8.18 -15.14 4.19
N ASN A 347 7.54 -14.76 3.08
CA ASN A 347 6.58 -15.56 2.31
C ASN A 347 5.40 -16.07 3.17
N LEU A 348 4.91 -15.27 4.12
CA LEU A 348 3.83 -15.59 5.04
C LEU A 348 2.51 -14.88 4.61
N PRO A 349 1.82 -15.34 3.56
CA PRO A 349 0.68 -14.63 3.00
C PRO A 349 -0.46 -14.46 4.01
N HIS A 350 -0.72 -15.44 4.88
CA HIS A 350 -1.77 -15.31 5.88
C HIS A 350 -1.53 -14.11 6.81
N ARG A 351 -0.29 -13.94 7.32
CA ARG A 351 0.07 -12.79 8.16
C ARG A 351 -0.06 -11.48 7.39
N ALA A 352 0.41 -11.43 6.15
CA ALA A 352 0.30 -10.25 5.30
C ALA A 352 -1.15 -9.81 5.07
N LEU A 353 -2.05 -10.78 4.84
CA LEU A 353 -3.47 -10.48 4.62
C LEU A 353 -4.18 -10.03 5.91
N GLU A 354 -3.82 -10.56 7.08
CA GLU A 354 -4.33 -10.07 8.38
C GLU A 354 -3.87 -8.64 8.66
N GLU A 355 -2.61 -8.29 8.36
CA GLU A 355 -2.09 -6.92 8.49
C GLU A 355 -2.81 -5.95 7.54
N ALA A 356 -3.06 -6.36 6.28
CA ALA A 356 -3.82 -5.55 5.33
C ALA A 356 -5.26 -5.31 5.79
N ILE A 357 -5.91 -6.29 6.43
CA ILE A 357 -7.25 -6.13 7.03
C ILE A 357 -7.18 -5.22 8.27
N ALA A 358 -6.11 -5.27 9.04
CA ALA A 358 -5.92 -4.34 10.16
C ALA A 358 -5.81 -2.89 9.67
N LEU A 359 -5.09 -2.66 8.56
CA LEU A 359 -5.04 -1.35 7.90
C LEU A 359 -6.44 -0.93 7.39
N ASP A 360 -7.18 -1.83 6.72
CA ASP A 360 -8.54 -1.57 6.26
C ASP A 360 -9.47 -1.16 7.42
N SER A 361 -9.33 -1.82 8.55
CA SER A 361 -10.09 -1.50 9.77
C SER A 361 -9.76 -0.12 10.32
N ALA A 362 -8.49 0.30 10.26
CA ALA A 362 -8.06 1.63 10.66
C ALA A 362 -8.60 2.70 9.71
N VAL A 363 -8.50 2.51 8.39
CA VAL A 363 -9.09 3.41 7.38
C VAL A 363 -10.59 3.56 7.60
N ALA A 364 -11.31 2.45 7.71
CA ALA A 364 -12.77 2.46 7.92
C ALA A 364 -13.19 3.17 9.21
N ALA A 365 -12.40 3.07 10.26
CA ALA A 365 -12.67 3.73 11.54
C ALA A 365 -12.42 5.25 11.46
N VAL A 366 -11.30 5.65 10.88
CA VAL A 366 -10.93 7.07 10.73
C VAL A 366 -11.90 7.82 9.82
N LEU A 367 -12.35 7.21 8.71
CA LEU A 367 -13.34 7.83 7.81
C LEU A 367 -14.67 8.19 8.49
N LYS A 368 -15.05 7.49 9.56
CA LYS A 368 -16.27 7.79 10.32
C LYS A 368 -16.13 9.02 11.24
N GLU A 369 -14.89 9.39 11.51
CA GLU A 369 -14.56 10.44 12.48
C GLU A 369 -14.14 11.76 11.82
N VAL A 370 -13.98 11.82 10.50
CA VAL A 370 -13.51 13.00 9.78
C VAL A 370 -14.59 13.60 8.89
N ASP A 371 -14.54 14.91 8.69
CA ASP A 371 -15.35 15.62 7.71
C ASP A 371 -14.64 15.52 6.33
N MET A 372 -15.33 14.89 5.37
CA MET A 372 -14.82 14.69 4.01
C MET A 372 -14.86 15.95 3.16
N GLU A 373 -15.52 17.02 3.60
CA GLU A 373 -15.50 18.32 2.92
C GLU A 373 -14.19 19.09 3.17
N GLU A 374 -13.47 18.77 4.26
CA GLU A 374 -12.24 19.46 4.65
C GLU A 374 -11.03 18.51 4.86
N THR A 375 -11.23 17.19 4.74
CA THR A 375 -10.16 16.20 4.97
C THR A 375 -9.85 15.41 3.70
N LEU A 376 -8.64 15.57 3.17
CA LEU A 376 -8.12 14.69 2.13
C LEU A 376 -7.61 13.40 2.78
N VAL A 377 -8.12 12.27 2.33
CA VAL A 377 -7.64 10.93 2.71
C VAL A 377 -7.06 10.25 1.48
N VAL A 378 -5.82 9.76 1.63
CA VAL A 378 -5.08 9.04 0.59
C VAL A 378 -4.66 7.68 1.15
N VAL A 379 -4.84 6.61 0.37
CA VAL A 379 -4.38 5.25 0.70
C VAL A 379 -3.51 4.75 -0.43
N THR A 380 -2.30 4.28 -0.11
CA THR A 380 -1.37 3.75 -1.13
C THR A 380 -0.43 2.71 -0.54
N ALA A 381 0.42 2.14 -1.38
CA ALA A 381 1.61 1.38 -1.01
C ALA A 381 2.86 2.17 -1.44
N ASP A 382 3.98 1.82 -0.86
CA ASP A 382 5.30 2.35 -1.24
C ASP A 382 5.94 1.57 -2.40
N HIS A 383 5.82 0.26 -2.39
CA HIS A 383 6.20 -0.70 -3.43
C HIS A 383 5.31 -1.95 -3.35
N SER A 384 5.58 -2.94 -4.18
CA SER A 384 4.97 -4.26 -4.11
C SER A 384 5.98 -5.34 -3.70
N HIS A 385 5.51 -6.58 -3.66
CA HIS A 385 6.31 -7.79 -3.50
C HIS A 385 6.09 -8.76 -4.67
N VAL A 386 7.00 -9.72 -4.81
CA VAL A 386 6.91 -10.71 -5.91
C VAL A 386 5.91 -11.83 -5.60
N MET A 387 4.82 -11.50 -4.91
CA MET A 387 3.68 -12.37 -4.68
C MET A 387 2.74 -12.39 -5.88
N THR A 388 2.25 -13.57 -6.26
CA THR A 388 1.34 -13.78 -7.40
C THR A 388 0.12 -14.61 -7.00
N MET A 389 -1.01 -14.41 -7.69
CA MET A 389 -2.16 -15.31 -7.68
C MET A 389 -2.06 -16.22 -8.91
N ASN A 390 -2.18 -17.54 -8.71
CA ASN A 390 -1.83 -18.53 -9.72
C ASN A 390 -2.97 -19.50 -10.02
N GLY A 391 -2.84 -20.19 -11.18
CA GLY A 391 -3.75 -21.22 -11.64
C GLY A 391 -5.12 -20.68 -12.04
N TYR A 392 -6.08 -21.57 -12.10
CA TYR A 392 -7.48 -21.27 -12.42
C TYR A 392 -8.42 -21.82 -11.33
N PRO A 393 -8.23 -21.46 -10.03
CA PRO A 393 -9.10 -21.92 -8.99
C PRO A 393 -10.53 -21.43 -9.23
N ASP A 394 -11.50 -22.22 -8.84
CA ASP A 394 -12.90 -21.82 -8.85
C ASP A 394 -13.10 -20.53 -8.03
N ARG A 395 -14.02 -19.66 -8.46
CA ARG A 395 -14.44 -18.50 -7.67
C ARG A 395 -14.94 -18.95 -6.29
N GLY A 396 -14.46 -18.30 -5.23
CA GLY A 396 -14.70 -18.69 -3.85
C GLY A 396 -13.76 -19.78 -3.34
N ASN A 397 -12.78 -20.22 -4.14
CA ASN A 397 -11.69 -21.06 -3.60
C ASN A 397 -10.98 -20.29 -2.48
N ASP A 398 -10.62 -21.00 -1.43
CA ASP A 398 -9.88 -20.39 -0.31
C ASP A 398 -8.58 -19.77 -0.82
N ILE A 399 -8.41 -18.46 -0.62
CA ILE A 399 -7.26 -17.72 -1.13
C ILE A 399 -5.92 -18.22 -0.56
N LEU A 400 -5.94 -18.82 0.64
CA LEU A 400 -4.79 -19.47 1.27
C LEU A 400 -4.70 -20.97 0.93
N GLY A 401 -5.61 -21.47 0.10
CA GLY A 401 -5.73 -22.86 -0.29
C GLY A 401 -4.89 -23.25 -1.49
N LEU A 402 -5.13 -24.47 -1.92
CA LEU A 402 -4.54 -25.04 -3.13
C LEU A 402 -5.41 -24.75 -4.34
N VAL A 403 -4.77 -24.67 -5.50
CA VAL A 403 -5.44 -24.76 -6.79
C VAL A 403 -5.92 -26.19 -7.00
N SER A 404 -7.11 -26.37 -7.58
CA SER A 404 -7.69 -27.70 -7.82
C SER A 404 -6.94 -28.51 -8.90
N ASP A 405 -6.30 -27.81 -9.84
CA ASP A 405 -5.55 -28.43 -10.92
C ASP A 405 -4.15 -28.84 -10.46
N LEU A 406 -3.72 -30.02 -10.92
CA LEU A 406 -2.36 -30.51 -10.65
C LEU A 406 -1.42 -30.08 -11.79
N SER A 407 -0.16 -29.88 -11.46
CA SER A 407 0.89 -29.66 -12.47
C SER A 407 1.03 -30.90 -13.37
N GLU A 408 1.01 -30.73 -14.67
CA GLU A 408 1.19 -31.82 -15.65
C GLU A 408 2.59 -32.44 -15.65
N ILE A 409 3.58 -31.77 -15.06
CA ILE A 409 4.97 -32.22 -15.05
C ILE A 409 5.25 -33.18 -13.89
N ASP A 410 4.82 -32.83 -12.69
CA ASP A 410 5.11 -33.59 -11.45
C ASP A 410 3.86 -34.13 -10.75
N ASN A 411 2.70 -33.83 -11.29
CA ASN A 411 1.39 -34.25 -10.77
C ASN A 411 1.15 -33.84 -9.31
N LEU A 412 1.79 -32.73 -8.86
CA LEU A 412 1.61 -32.15 -7.54
C LEU A 412 0.73 -30.89 -7.61
N PRO A 413 -0.08 -30.62 -6.55
CA PRO A 413 -0.80 -29.38 -6.42
C PRO A 413 0.14 -28.20 -6.17
N TYR A 414 -0.41 -26.98 -6.20
CA TYR A 414 0.29 -25.75 -5.82
C TYR A 414 -0.70 -24.77 -5.16
N THR A 415 -0.16 -23.80 -4.42
CA THR A 415 -0.98 -22.82 -3.70
C THR A 415 -1.50 -21.73 -4.62
N THR A 416 -2.68 -21.18 -4.33
CA THR A 416 -3.23 -20.01 -5.04
C THR A 416 -2.30 -18.82 -4.95
N LEU A 417 -1.73 -18.55 -3.76
CA LEU A 417 -0.71 -17.53 -3.56
C LEU A 417 0.68 -18.17 -3.59
N MET A 418 1.57 -17.64 -4.43
CA MET A 418 2.96 -18.05 -4.55
C MET A 418 3.86 -16.82 -4.63
N PHE A 419 5.17 -17.05 -4.49
CA PHE A 419 6.19 -16.01 -4.63
C PHE A 419 7.21 -16.37 -5.71
N THR A 420 7.77 -15.37 -6.37
CA THR A 420 8.84 -15.63 -7.33
C THR A 420 10.12 -16.07 -6.60
N ASN A 421 10.40 -15.51 -5.42
CA ASN A 421 11.59 -15.86 -4.65
C ASN A 421 11.30 -15.79 -3.14
N GLY A 422 12.25 -16.24 -2.33
CA GLY A 422 12.20 -16.10 -0.87
C GLY A 422 12.37 -17.40 -0.10
N PRO A 423 12.17 -17.34 1.24
CA PRO A 423 12.35 -18.48 2.14
C PRO A 423 11.34 -19.62 1.96
N GLY A 424 10.25 -19.38 1.22
CA GLY A 424 9.29 -20.41 0.81
C GLY A 424 9.83 -21.37 -0.27
N TYR A 425 11.06 -21.14 -0.76
CA TYR A 425 11.72 -22.08 -1.64
C TYR A 425 12.03 -23.39 -0.89
N ASN A 426 11.21 -24.40 -1.14
CA ASN A 426 11.27 -25.69 -0.46
C ASN A 426 11.31 -26.82 -1.49
N TYR A 427 12.56 -27.22 -1.85
CA TYR A 427 12.85 -28.24 -2.85
C TYR A 427 13.88 -29.21 -2.31
N SER A 428 13.79 -30.47 -2.73
CA SER A 428 14.75 -31.54 -2.45
C SER A 428 15.46 -31.94 -3.72
N VAL A 429 16.66 -32.50 -3.59
CA VAL A 429 17.34 -33.19 -4.69
C VAL A 429 17.24 -34.68 -4.46
N VAL A 430 16.52 -35.38 -5.36
CA VAL A 430 16.33 -36.82 -5.33
C VAL A 430 16.83 -37.38 -6.66
N GLU A 431 17.83 -38.28 -6.64
CA GLU A 431 18.43 -38.89 -7.85
C GLU A 431 18.82 -37.82 -8.91
N ASP A 432 19.55 -36.79 -8.47
CA ASP A 432 20.02 -35.66 -9.29
C ASP A 432 18.89 -34.81 -9.94
N LYS A 433 17.64 -34.97 -9.47
CA LYS A 433 16.50 -34.15 -9.90
C LYS A 433 16.03 -33.23 -8.77
N VAL A 434 15.72 -31.99 -9.12
CA VAL A 434 15.09 -31.06 -8.21
C VAL A 434 13.61 -31.40 -8.11
N VAL A 435 13.13 -31.70 -6.90
CA VAL A 435 11.75 -32.06 -6.60
C VAL A 435 11.19 -31.05 -5.62
N ARG A 436 10.08 -30.40 -5.98
CA ARG A 436 9.39 -29.46 -5.09
C ARG A 436 8.60 -30.23 -4.02
N HIS A 437 8.45 -29.60 -2.87
CA HIS A 437 7.64 -30.16 -1.79
C HIS A 437 6.15 -30.14 -2.16
N ASP A 438 5.41 -31.21 -1.79
CA ASP A 438 3.96 -31.31 -1.99
C ASP A 438 3.21 -30.47 -0.94
N PRO A 439 2.56 -29.36 -1.30
CA PRO A 439 1.85 -28.51 -0.34
C PRO A 439 0.57 -29.14 0.22
N SER A 440 0.07 -30.25 -0.37
CA SER A 440 -1.10 -30.95 0.17
C SER A 440 -0.80 -31.71 1.46
N THR A 441 0.48 -31.91 1.76
CA THR A 441 0.94 -32.62 2.97
C THR A 441 0.96 -31.74 4.22
N VAL A 442 0.73 -30.42 4.06
CA VAL A 442 0.79 -29.43 5.14
C VAL A 442 -0.48 -28.57 5.15
N ASN A 443 -0.71 -27.89 6.28
CA ASN A 443 -1.81 -26.92 6.36
C ASN A 443 -1.37 -25.56 5.77
N THR A 444 -1.70 -25.29 4.51
CA THR A 444 -1.36 -24.05 3.81
C THR A 444 -2.05 -22.80 4.39
N LYS A 445 -3.07 -23.00 5.22
CA LYS A 445 -3.80 -21.92 5.92
C LYS A 445 -3.22 -21.61 7.30
N HIS A 446 -2.17 -22.32 7.72
CA HIS A 446 -1.52 -22.00 8.98
C HIS A 446 -0.87 -20.63 8.92
N ILE A 447 -0.93 -19.90 10.04
CA ILE A 447 -0.42 -18.51 10.10
C ILE A 447 1.08 -18.42 9.76
N ASP A 448 1.85 -19.46 10.06
CA ASP A 448 3.28 -19.56 9.80
C ASP A 448 3.63 -20.37 8.55
N TYR A 449 2.63 -20.68 7.70
CA TYR A 449 2.92 -21.37 6.46
C TYR A 449 3.60 -20.42 5.47
N ARG A 450 4.81 -20.78 5.05
CA ARG A 450 5.54 -20.10 3.98
C ARG A 450 5.08 -20.63 2.63
N SER A 451 4.41 -19.78 1.86
CA SER A 451 3.97 -20.15 0.51
C SER A 451 5.15 -20.40 -0.40
N GLN A 452 4.92 -21.28 -1.38
CA GLN A 452 5.95 -21.71 -2.33
C GLN A 452 6.60 -20.53 -3.05
N ALA A 453 7.93 -20.54 -3.10
CA ALA A 453 8.73 -19.64 -3.92
C ALA A 453 9.42 -20.41 -5.05
N ALA A 454 9.59 -19.78 -6.21
CA ALA A 454 10.17 -20.42 -7.39
C ALA A 454 11.70 -20.49 -7.33
N VAL A 455 12.35 -19.48 -6.75
CA VAL A 455 13.82 -19.42 -6.61
C VAL A 455 14.23 -18.99 -5.20
N PRO A 456 15.37 -19.49 -4.68
CA PRO A 456 15.90 -19.01 -3.41
C PRO A 456 16.54 -17.63 -3.58
N THR A 457 16.48 -16.82 -2.53
CA THR A 457 17.22 -15.54 -2.46
C THR A 457 18.23 -15.57 -1.31
N PRO A 458 19.47 -15.08 -1.49
CA PRO A 458 20.38 -14.76 -0.40
C PRO A 458 20.39 -13.23 -0.12
N PRO A 459 20.33 -12.78 1.13
CA PRO A 459 20.03 -13.56 2.33
C PRO A 459 18.62 -14.13 2.25
N ILE A 460 18.24 -15.09 3.07
CA ILE A 460 16.97 -15.82 3.01
C ILE A 460 15.80 -14.88 3.31
N SER A 461 15.43 -14.06 2.33
CA SER A 461 14.31 -13.11 2.39
C SER A 461 13.77 -12.92 0.98
N GLU A 462 12.47 -12.76 0.84
CA GLU A 462 11.82 -12.40 -0.42
C GLU A 462 12.19 -10.96 -0.81
N THR A 463 12.16 -10.64 -2.10
CA THR A 463 12.47 -9.30 -2.60
C THR A 463 11.21 -8.51 -2.95
N HIS A 464 11.33 -7.18 -2.90
CA HIS A 464 10.26 -6.33 -3.41
C HIS A 464 9.95 -6.61 -4.89
N GLY A 465 8.74 -6.24 -5.32
CA GLY A 465 8.32 -6.16 -6.71
C GLY A 465 8.61 -4.78 -7.30
N GLY A 466 8.84 -4.72 -8.60
CA GLY A 466 9.19 -3.48 -9.31
C GLY A 466 8.02 -2.87 -10.09
N GLU A 467 6.82 -3.45 -10.01
CA GLU A 467 5.64 -2.94 -10.69
C GLU A 467 5.04 -1.70 -10.00
N ASP A 468 4.24 -0.95 -10.76
CA ASP A 468 3.50 0.20 -10.26
C ASP A 468 2.53 -0.22 -9.14
N VAL A 469 2.35 0.64 -8.14
CA VAL A 469 1.35 0.46 -7.07
C VAL A 469 0.16 1.40 -7.27
N ALA A 470 -0.99 1.01 -6.71
CA ALA A 470 -2.16 1.86 -6.77
C ALA A 470 -2.19 2.88 -5.62
N ILE A 471 -2.82 4.02 -5.89
CA ILE A 471 -3.18 5.04 -4.91
C ILE A 471 -4.67 5.36 -5.05
N TRP A 472 -5.37 5.46 -3.94
CA TRP A 472 -6.78 5.82 -3.87
C TRP A 472 -6.95 7.09 -3.05
N ALA A 473 -7.87 7.96 -3.45
CA ALA A 473 -8.08 9.24 -2.77
C ALA A 473 -9.56 9.63 -2.69
N VAL A 474 -9.92 10.30 -1.59
CA VAL A 474 -11.24 10.90 -1.35
C VAL A 474 -11.09 12.18 -0.55
N GLY A 475 -12.01 13.13 -0.73
CA GLY A 475 -12.00 14.45 -0.08
C GLY A 475 -11.52 15.58 -0.99
N PRO A 476 -11.10 16.73 -0.42
CA PRO A 476 -10.66 17.88 -1.19
C PRO A 476 -9.52 17.57 -2.15
N MET A 477 -9.67 17.98 -3.42
CA MET A 477 -8.70 17.80 -4.51
C MET A 477 -8.34 16.33 -4.81
N ALA A 478 -9.10 15.34 -4.32
CA ALA A 478 -8.83 13.93 -4.57
C ALA A 478 -8.78 13.58 -6.07
N HIS A 479 -9.47 14.34 -6.92
CA HIS A 479 -9.44 14.19 -8.39
C HIS A 479 -8.05 14.43 -9.03
N LEU A 480 -7.07 14.94 -8.28
CA LEU A 480 -5.68 15.01 -8.75
C LEU A 480 -5.04 13.62 -8.87
N PHE A 481 -5.56 12.62 -8.13
CA PHE A 481 -5.07 11.24 -8.16
C PHE A 481 -5.80 10.45 -9.27
N HIS A 482 -5.30 10.57 -10.50
CA HIS A 482 -5.78 9.87 -11.70
C HIS A 482 -4.61 9.61 -12.65
N ARG A 483 -4.68 8.64 -13.57
CA ARG A 483 -3.61 8.24 -14.50
C ARG A 483 -2.44 7.55 -13.79
N THR A 484 -1.27 7.51 -14.45
CA THR A 484 -0.01 7.00 -13.89
C THR A 484 0.94 8.16 -13.66
N HIS A 485 1.53 8.22 -12.47
CA HIS A 485 2.44 9.29 -12.05
C HIS A 485 3.77 8.72 -11.54
N GLU A 486 4.78 9.57 -11.48
CA GLU A 486 5.96 9.32 -10.66
C GLU A 486 5.55 9.36 -9.18
N GLN A 487 6.11 8.51 -8.33
CA GLN A 487 5.70 8.41 -6.92
C GLN A 487 5.92 9.71 -6.13
N ASN A 488 6.93 10.50 -6.47
CA ASN A 488 7.18 11.80 -5.86
C ASN A 488 6.06 12.84 -6.12
N TYR A 489 5.19 12.61 -7.11
CA TYR A 489 4.01 13.44 -7.35
C TYR A 489 3.07 13.50 -6.13
N VAL A 490 3.01 12.43 -5.33
CA VAL A 490 2.09 12.30 -4.19
C VAL A 490 2.27 13.43 -3.18
N ALA A 491 3.51 13.73 -2.76
CA ALA A 491 3.79 14.82 -1.85
C ALA A 491 3.30 16.17 -2.41
N HIS A 492 3.54 16.41 -3.71
CA HIS A 492 3.14 17.65 -4.36
C HIS A 492 1.62 17.78 -4.49
N ALA A 493 0.91 16.68 -4.82
CA ALA A 493 -0.56 16.68 -4.90
C ALA A 493 -1.21 16.92 -3.53
N MET A 494 -0.72 16.27 -2.46
CA MET A 494 -1.18 16.51 -1.09
C MET A 494 -0.87 17.94 -0.63
N ALA A 495 0.33 18.44 -0.91
CA ALA A 495 0.73 19.82 -0.56
C ALA A 495 -0.12 20.88 -1.29
N TYR A 496 -0.41 20.66 -2.57
CA TYR A 496 -1.31 21.52 -3.35
C TYR A 496 -2.73 21.51 -2.75
N SER A 497 -3.24 20.33 -2.44
CA SER A 497 -4.58 20.17 -1.86
C SER A 497 -4.75 20.93 -0.54
N ALA A 498 -3.70 20.99 0.28
CA ALA A 498 -3.69 21.67 1.58
C ALA A 498 -3.12 23.10 1.55
N CYS A 499 -2.68 23.60 0.39
CA CYS A 499 -2.02 24.90 0.25
C CYS A 499 -0.78 25.07 1.15
N ILE A 500 0.08 24.06 1.23
CA ILE A 500 1.30 24.06 2.06
C ILE A 500 2.56 23.86 1.21
N GLY A 501 3.73 24.09 1.81
CA GLY A 501 5.03 23.85 1.21
C GLY A 501 5.22 24.59 -0.13
N PRO A 502 5.76 23.93 -1.17
CA PRO A 502 5.99 24.56 -2.48
C PRO A 502 4.72 25.14 -3.11
N SER A 503 3.56 24.64 -2.75
CA SER A 503 2.26 25.03 -3.32
C SER A 503 1.57 26.17 -2.57
N ALA A 504 2.08 26.61 -1.43
CA ALA A 504 1.43 27.60 -0.56
C ALA A 504 1.07 28.94 -1.27
N LYS A 505 1.85 29.32 -2.30
CA LYS A 505 1.62 30.58 -3.06
C LYS A 505 0.75 30.38 -4.30
N ASN A 506 0.58 29.14 -4.77
CA ASN A 506 0.03 28.83 -6.09
C ASN A 506 -1.27 28.00 -6.03
N CYS A 507 -1.78 27.73 -4.86
CA CYS A 507 -3.04 27.01 -4.66
C CYS A 507 -4.28 27.92 -4.83
N GLN A 508 -4.19 28.94 -5.71
CA GLN A 508 -5.32 29.82 -6.01
C GLN A 508 -6.46 28.96 -6.55
N ARG A 509 -7.60 29.01 -5.85
CA ARG A 509 -8.86 28.47 -6.38
C ARG A 509 -9.02 29.05 -7.78
N PRO A 510 -9.37 28.26 -8.80
CA PRO A 510 -10.05 28.81 -9.94
C PRO A 510 -11.22 29.59 -9.35
N SER A 511 -11.20 30.94 -9.46
CA SER A 511 -12.38 31.73 -9.13
C SER A 511 -13.53 30.95 -9.75
N HIS A 512 -14.62 30.72 -9.01
CA HIS A 512 -15.80 30.04 -9.50
C HIS A 512 -16.21 30.68 -10.84
N ALA A 513 -15.48 30.38 -11.89
CA ALA A 513 -16.03 30.42 -13.22
C ALA A 513 -17.10 29.35 -13.13
N THR A 514 -18.33 29.81 -12.97
CA THR A 514 -19.52 29.04 -13.13
C THR A 514 -19.35 28.23 -14.42
N PHE A 515 -18.78 27.03 -14.32
CA PHE A 515 -19.03 25.98 -15.29
C PHE A 515 -20.50 25.61 -15.11
N THR A 516 -21.36 26.54 -15.49
CA THR A 516 -22.70 26.18 -15.87
C THR A 516 -22.50 25.26 -17.06
N ARG A 517 -22.51 23.95 -16.79
CA ARG A 517 -22.80 22.98 -17.85
C ARG A 517 -24.06 23.49 -18.50
N GLY A 518 -23.94 23.99 -19.73
CA GLY A 518 -25.11 24.21 -20.55
C GLY A 518 -25.98 22.96 -20.48
N PRO A 519 -27.29 23.06 -20.50
CA PRO A 519 -28.17 21.91 -20.38
C PRO A 519 -27.69 20.86 -21.38
N LEU A 520 -27.38 19.67 -20.86
CA LEU A 520 -27.08 18.50 -21.68
C LEU A 520 -28.22 18.40 -22.69
N ALA A 521 -27.93 18.61 -23.97
CA ALA A 521 -28.91 18.40 -25.02
C ALA A 521 -29.44 16.98 -24.83
N LYS A 522 -30.73 16.86 -24.55
CA LYS A 522 -31.39 15.56 -24.48
C LYS A 522 -31.04 14.80 -25.74
N PRO A 523 -30.60 13.54 -25.67
CA PRO A 523 -30.42 12.75 -26.86
C PRO A 523 -31.77 12.71 -27.58
N SER A 524 -31.82 13.29 -28.78
CA SER A 524 -32.99 13.17 -29.65
C SER A 524 -33.05 11.72 -30.09
N VAL A 525 -33.99 10.98 -29.55
CA VAL A 525 -34.39 9.69 -30.10
C VAL A 525 -34.99 10.00 -31.48
N ARG A 526 -34.22 9.78 -32.55
CA ARG A 526 -34.76 9.73 -33.90
C ARG A 526 -35.38 8.36 -34.10
N GLU A 527 -36.67 8.33 -34.33
CA GLU A 527 -37.34 7.17 -34.85
C GLU A 527 -36.75 6.79 -36.23
N PRO A 528 -36.72 5.51 -36.60
CA PRO A 528 -36.15 5.09 -37.87
C PRO A 528 -37.05 5.46 -39.05
N GLY A 529 -36.76 6.57 -39.69
CA GLY A 529 -37.33 6.96 -40.98
C GLY A 529 -36.50 6.38 -42.13
N SER A 530 -37.15 5.65 -42.99
CA SER A 530 -36.64 5.07 -44.24
C SER A 530 -36.03 6.12 -45.17
N GLY A 531 -34.75 5.96 -45.51
CA GLY A 531 -34.08 6.77 -46.51
C GLY A 531 -32.71 6.19 -46.91
N ARG A 532 -32.63 5.56 -48.07
CA ARG A 532 -31.37 5.11 -48.69
C ARG A 532 -30.51 6.31 -49.06
N GLY A 533 -29.27 6.34 -48.60
CA GLY A 533 -28.22 7.25 -49.03
C GLY A 533 -26.86 6.62 -48.78
N SER A 534 -26.20 6.16 -49.84
CA SER A 534 -24.83 5.65 -49.85
C SER A 534 -23.86 6.81 -49.61
N GLY A 535 -23.18 6.82 -48.46
CA GLY A 535 -22.08 7.73 -48.16
C GLY A 535 -21.11 7.03 -47.22
N GLU A 536 -19.91 6.72 -47.71
CA GLU A 536 -18.82 6.17 -46.92
C GLU A 536 -18.44 7.11 -45.76
N PRO A 537 -18.12 6.61 -44.56
CA PRO A 537 -17.65 7.43 -43.47
C PRO A 537 -16.22 7.91 -43.75
N LYS A 538 -16.03 9.22 -43.86
CA LYS A 538 -14.70 9.85 -43.87
C LYS A 538 -14.12 9.84 -42.48
N PHE A 539 -13.03 9.08 -42.29
CA PHE A 539 -12.22 9.14 -41.09
C PHE A 539 -11.44 10.48 -41.03
N PRO A 540 -11.23 11.07 -39.84
CA PRO A 540 -10.42 12.27 -39.70
C PRO A 540 -8.97 11.96 -40.10
N THR A 541 -8.35 12.84 -40.90
CA THR A 541 -6.95 12.76 -41.29
C THR A 541 -6.03 12.91 -40.08
N LEU A 542 -5.03 12.05 -40.01
CA LEU A 542 -3.97 12.10 -38.98
C LEU A 542 -3.26 13.46 -39.01
N SER A 543 -2.86 13.94 -37.79
CA SER A 543 -2.09 15.18 -37.71
C SER A 543 -0.73 15.03 -38.41
N PRO A 544 -0.18 16.10 -38.99
CA PRO A 544 1.11 16.05 -39.72
C PRO A 544 2.26 15.45 -38.91
N VAL A 545 2.25 15.66 -37.58
CA VAL A 545 3.26 15.12 -36.64
C VAL A 545 3.15 13.59 -36.51
N LEU A 546 1.92 13.05 -36.49
CA LEU A 546 1.72 11.60 -36.40
C LEU A 546 2.08 10.92 -37.71
N GLN A 547 1.83 11.57 -38.86
CA GLN A 547 2.22 11.08 -40.16
C GLN A 547 3.74 11.02 -40.30
N GLN A 548 4.45 12.03 -39.85
CA GLN A 548 5.91 12.07 -39.89
C GLN A 548 6.55 10.99 -38.99
N LEU A 549 5.97 10.71 -37.80
CA LEU A 549 6.43 9.64 -36.90
C LEU A 549 6.20 8.23 -37.52
N LEU A 550 5.15 8.04 -38.28
CA LEU A 550 4.89 6.79 -39.02
C LEU A 550 5.89 6.60 -40.17
N ASP A 551 6.18 7.66 -40.90
CA ASP A 551 7.13 7.65 -42.03
C ASP A 551 8.58 7.41 -41.54
N ASP A 552 8.98 8.03 -40.42
CA ASP A 552 10.30 7.84 -39.77
C ASP A 552 10.49 6.42 -39.23
N ASN A 553 9.43 5.79 -38.71
CA ASN A 553 9.49 4.42 -38.22
C ASN A 553 9.46 3.40 -39.39
N GLN A 554 8.76 3.67 -40.48
CA GLN A 554 8.82 2.82 -41.68
C GLN A 554 10.24 2.79 -42.28
N GLN A 555 10.93 3.94 -42.29
CA GLN A 555 12.30 4.02 -42.81
C GLN A 555 13.29 3.24 -41.94
N LYS A 556 13.11 3.23 -40.61
CA LYS A 556 13.93 2.44 -39.65
C LYS A 556 13.69 0.92 -39.82
N ILE A 557 12.46 0.50 -40.08
CA ILE A 557 12.11 -0.91 -40.31
C ILE A 557 12.70 -1.41 -41.63
N VAL A 558 12.66 -0.62 -42.71
CA VAL A 558 13.28 -0.93 -44.01
C VAL A 558 14.79 -1.06 -43.86
N THR A 559 15.43 -0.20 -43.06
CA THR A 559 16.88 -0.26 -42.81
C THR A 559 17.30 -1.49 -41.98
N ALA A 560 16.43 -1.94 -41.08
CA ALA A 560 16.72 -3.10 -40.21
C ALA A 560 16.49 -4.46 -40.88
N LEU A 561 15.61 -4.54 -41.89
CA LEU A 561 15.21 -5.81 -42.55
C LEU A 561 16.00 -6.14 -43.84
N GLY A 562 16.85 -5.26 -44.34
CA GLY A 562 17.60 -5.47 -45.58
C GLY A 562 16.74 -5.43 -46.84
N THR A 563 17.31 -4.94 -47.95
CA THR A 563 16.61 -4.58 -49.20
C THR A 563 16.04 -5.75 -50.03
N GLU A 564 16.28 -7.00 -49.66
CA GLU A 564 15.78 -8.15 -50.41
C GLU A 564 14.40 -8.65 -49.98
N THR A 565 13.95 -8.36 -48.76
CA THR A 565 12.64 -8.84 -48.25
C THR A 565 11.48 -7.92 -48.62
N VAL A 566 11.75 -6.70 -49.05
CA VAL A 566 10.72 -5.66 -49.31
C VAL A 566 10.06 -5.78 -50.68
N LYS A 567 10.61 -6.59 -51.61
CA LYS A 567 10.03 -6.74 -52.96
C LYS A 567 8.73 -7.55 -53.05
N SER A 568 8.27 -8.17 -51.96
CA SER A 568 7.02 -8.96 -51.94
C SER A 568 5.79 -8.20 -51.40
N PHE A 569 5.94 -6.98 -50.91
CA PHE A 569 4.82 -6.20 -50.34
C PHE A 569 4.67 -4.86 -51.05
N SER A 570 3.90 -4.84 -52.10
CA SER A 570 3.69 -3.62 -52.91
C SER A 570 2.33 -2.94 -52.67
N ASN A 571 1.59 -3.27 -51.60
CA ASN A 571 0.29 -2.62 -51.38
C ASN A 571 -0.02 -2.42 -49.89
N THR A 572 -0.42 -1.23 -49.49
CA THR A 572 -0.78 -0.83 -48.12
C THR A 572 -2.00 -1.60 -47.55
N ALA A 573 -2.78 -2.25 -48.37
CA ALA A 573 -3.92 -3.08 -47.96
C ALA A 573 -3.46 -4.39 -47.28
N ASP A 574 -2.32 -4.96 -47.70
CA ASP A 574 -1.83 -6.25 -47.18
C ASP A 574 -1.23 -6.15 -45.79
N VAL A 575 -0.75 -4.96 -45.40
CA VAL A 575 -0.18 -4.70 -44.07
C VAL A 575 -1.28 -4.56 -43.00
N GLN A 576 -2.44 -4.02 -43.38
CA GLN A 576 -3.59 -3.90 -42.46
C GLN A 576 -4.26 -5.25 -42.19
N GLU A 577 -4.23 -6.17 -43.16
CA GLU A 577 -4.76 -7.53 -42.96
C GLU A 577 -3.85 -8.40 -42.09
N LEU A 578 -2.53 -8.19 -42.11
CA LEU A 578 -1.58 -8.89 -41.25
C LEU A 578 -1.66 -8.43 -39.77
N LEU A 579 -1.90 -7.15 -39.55
CA LEU A 579 -2.09 -6.60 -38.19
C LEU A 579 -3.46 -6.95 -37.58
N GLY A 580 -4.46 -7.24 -38.42
CA GLY A 580 -5.79 -7.70 -38.00
C GLY A 580 -5.87 -9.19 -37.63
N ARG A 581 -4.92 -10.02 -38.07
CA ARG A 581 -4.91 -11.47 -37.82
C ARG A 581 -4.10 -11.92 -36.60
N SER A 582 -3.38 -11.02 -35.93
CA SER A 582 -2.64 -11.35 -34.71
C SER A 582 -3.45 -11.26 -33.40
N ALA A 583 -4.76 -11.01 -33.49
CA ALA A 583 -5.66 -10.98 -32.35
C ALA A 583 -6.72 -12.07 -32.47
N LEU A 584 -6.36 -13.33 -32.27
CA LEU A 584 -7.18 -14.41 -31.71
C LEU A 584 -6.38 -15.74 -31.70
N PRO A 585 -6.11 -16.38 -30.57
CA PRO A 585 -5.85 -17.81 -30.54
C PRO A 585 -7.16 -18.55 -30.29
N HIS A 586 -7.39 -19.53 -31.12
CA HIS A 586 -8.39 -20.58 -30.93
C HIS A 586 -7.98 -21.51 -29.79
N SER A 587 -8.95 -21.82 -28.98
CA SER A 587 -9.26 -23.07 -28.25
C SER A 587 -8.21 -24.19 -28.30
N MET A 588 -7.64 -24.56 -27.14
CA MET A 588 -7.81 -25.86 -26.49
C MET A 588 -7.51 -25.71 -24.99
#